data_5f7f04a58e7846666e87f15076c053a7
#
_entry.id   5f7f04a58e7846666e87f15076c053a7
#
_cell.length_a   1.000
_cell.length_b   1.000
_cell.length_c   1.000
_cell.angle_alpha   90.00
_cell.angle_beta   90.00
_cell.angle_gamma   90.00
#
_symmetry.space_group_name_H-M   'P 1'
#
loop_
_entity.id
_entity.type
_entity.pdbx_description
1 polymer ?
#
loop_
_entity_poly.entity_id
_entity_poly.type
_entity_poly.pdbx_seq_one_letter_code
_entity_poly.pdbx_strand_id
1 'polypeptide(L)'
;MKLLKRIQLIPTIFICIVVGLIALQFFNRTIKQKAVTGHIRNVPKQVQLILERSCFNCHSNEQRLSFFDKIAPVSWIVNRDIDRAREVMNFSEWDKLSDAEQKGKFYAIYNMVNAGKMPLPSYALTHPDSKLSAVEVATIKQYTLSLSAKDGLLPAHQGIANVLETTAALAPVSPNGIPYNADFKNWKVIGMSTLIDNTLRVIYGNDIAVRAIEEENFHPWPNGSAVAKAVFKQTRKANGDIVPGDFVNMQYMVKDGKTYKETEGWGFAKFNGQDLKPTGKTALFAQQSCISCHRQLAESTGYLFNVPPKVNSKRMIQQYLKTVQK
;
A
#
# COMPACT_ATOMS: atom_id res chain seq x y z
N MET A 1 -22.33 -53.69 24.92
CA MET A 1 -22.97 -52.40 25.25
C MET A 1 -22.11 -51.15 24.90
N LYS A 2 -20.79 -51.12 25.19
CA LYS A 2 -19.93 -49.95 24.89
C LYS A 2 -19.72 -49.69 23.38
N LEU A 3 -19.70 -50.71 22.56
CA LEU A 3 -19.49 -50.57 21.09
C LEU A 3 -20.73 -49.98 20.39
N LEU A 4 -21.92 -50.39 20.75
CA LEU A 4 -23.19 -49.88 20.21
C LEU A 4 -23.42 -48.39 20.54
N LYS A 5 -23.01 -47.94 21.75
CA LYS A 5 -23.07 -46.52 22.11
C LYS A 5 -22.11 -45.65 21.29
N ARG A 6 -20.94 -46.16 20.88
CA ARG A 6 -20.01 -45.46 19.98
C ARG A 6 -20.53 -45.32 18.55
N ILE A 7 -21.24 -46.31 18.03
CA ILE A 7 -21.81 -46.33 16.69
C ILE A 7 -22.95 -45.28 16.56
N GLN A 8 -23.73 -45.04 17.62
CA GLN A 8 -24.77 -44.00 17.64
C GLN A 8 -24.24 -42.60 17.87
N LEU A 9 -23.05 -42.44 18.45
CA LEU A 9 -22.45 -41.13 18.74
C LEU A 9 -22.03 -40.37 17.44
N ILE A 10 -21.48 -41.11 16.47
CA ILE A 10 -21.01 -40.54 15.20
C ILE A 10 -22.11 -39.85 14.40
N PRO A 11 -23.27 -40.51 14.11
CA PRO A 11 -24.36 -39.85 13.37
C PRO A 11 -24.98 -38.69 14.18
N THR A 12 -25.03 -38.78 15.51
CA THR A 12 -25.55 -37.70 16.33
C THR A 12 -24.64 -36.46 16.25
N ILE A 13 -23.32 -36.62 16.34
CA ILE A 13 -22.35 -35.53 16.16
C ILE A 13 -22.49 -34.93 14.75
N PHE A 14 -22.62 -35.77 13.74
CA PHE A 14 -22.79 -35.30 12.35
C PHE A 14 -24.07 -34.46 12.20
N ILE A 15 -25.19 -34.93 12.73
CA ILE A 15 -26.45 -34.20 12.73
C ILE A 15 -26.29 -32.85 13.46
N CYS A 16 -25.67 -32.81 14.62
CA CYS A 16 -25.42 -31.57 15.36
C CYS A 16 -24.55 -30.59 14.56
N ILE A 17 -23.53 -31.08 13.84
CA ILE A 17 -22.69 -30.23 12.98
C ILE A 17 -23.53 -29.66 11.82
N VAL A 18 -24.33 -30.48 11.15
CA VAL A 18 -25.20 -30.06 10.04
C VAL A 18 -26.22 -29.02 10.51
N VAL A 19 -26.89 -29.27 11.65
CA VAL A 19 -27.83 -28.29 12.23
C VAL A 19 -27.12 -27.01 12.62
N GLY A 20 -25.92 -27.09 13.19
CA GLY A 20 -25.09 -25.93 13.52
C GLY A 20 -24.71 -25.13 12.28
N LEU A 21 -24.30 -25.78 11.19
CA LEU A 21 -24.00 -25.11 9.91
C LEU A 21 -25.23 -24.45 9.29
N ILE A 22 -26.40 -25.07 9.39
CA ILE A 22 -27.67 -24.48 8.94
C ILE A 22 -28.00 -23.25 9.80
N ALA A 23 -27.88 -23.36 11.13
CA ALA A 23 -28.12 -22.25 12.04
C ALA A 23 -27.21 -21.04 11.77
N LEU A 24 -25.93 -21.28 11.40
CA LEU A 24 -25.01 -20.22 11.04
C LEU A 24 -25.46 -19.39 9.82
N GLN A 25 -26.29 -19.98 8.92
CA GLN A 25 -26.77 -19.24 7.74
C GLN A 25 -27.75 -18.10 8.11
N PHE A 26 -28.44 -18.20 9.24
CA PHE A 26 -29.31 -17.10 9.73
C PHE A 26 -28.52 -15.86 10.16
N PHE A 27 -27.24 -16.02 10.49
CA PHE A 27 -26.34 -14.92 10.82
C PHE A 27 -25.49 -14.48 9.63
N ASN A 28 -25.80 -14.95 8.42
CA ASN A 28 -25.05 -14.63 7.23
C ASN A 28 -25.38 -13.21 6.76
N ARG A 29 -24.35 -12.35 6.72
CA ARG A 29 -24.46 -10.99 6.19
C ARG A 29 -24.28 -11.01 4.67
N THR A 30 -25.29 -10.62 3.92
CA THR A 30 -25.17 -10.43 2.48
C THR A 30 -24.53 -9.06 2.20
N ILE A 31 -23.50 -9.01 1.35
CA ILE A 31 -22.95 -7.73 0.88
C ILE A 31 -24.03 -7.02 0.05
N LYS A 32 -24.39 -5.81 0.47
CA LYS A 32 -25.26 -4.95 -0.34
C LYS A 32 -24.49 -4.58 -1.61
N GLN A 33 -25.01 -4.98 -2.77
CA GLN A 33 -24.49 -4.51 -4.03
C GLN A 33 -24.70 -3.00 -4.12
N LYS A 34 -23.61 -2.26 -4.28
CA LYS A 34 -23.66 -0.83 -4.56
C LYS A 34 -23.74 -0.64 -6.07
N ALA A 35 -24.35 0.46 -6.51
CA ALA A 35 -24.37 0.81 -7.93
C ALA A 35 -22.95 0.95 -8.49
N VAL A 36 -22.76 0.55 -9.72
CA VAL A 36 -21.55 0.85 -10.49
C VAL A 36 -21.70 2.28 -10.99
N THR A 37 -20.88 3.19 -10.48
CA THR A 37 -20.94 4.61 -10.82
C THR A 37 -19.86 5.04 -11.81
N GLY A 38 -18.88 4.18 -12.06
CA GLY A 38 -17.78 4.43 -12.99
C GLY A 38 -17.08 3.12 -13.38
N HIS A 39 -16.31 3.18 -14.44
CA HIS A 39 -15.52 2.05 -14.93
C HIS A 39 -14.10 2.49 -15.20
N ILE A 40 -13.17 1.53 -15.16
CA ILE A 40 -11.82 1.77 -15.68
C ILE A 40 -11.94 2.04 -17.19
N ARG A 41 -11.50 3.23 -17.60
CA ARG A 41 -11.45 3.61 -19.01
C ARG A 41 -10.00 3.71 -19.48
N ASN A 42 -9.80 3.60 -20.80
CA ASN A 42 -8.49 3.76 -21.45
C ASN A 42 -7.39 2.80 -20.96
N VAL A 43 -7.78 1.62 -20.49
CA VAL A 43 -6.88 0.56 -20.11
C VAL A 43 -6.79 -0.47 -21.25
N PRO A 44 -5.60 -0.97 -21.63
CA PRO A 44 -5.46 -1.99 -22.65
C PRO A 44 -6.32 -3.23 -22.31
N LYS A 45 -6.93 -3.82 -23.32
CA LYS A 45 -7.87 -4.95 -23.14
C LYS A 45 -7.27 -6.09 -22.32
N GLN A 46 -5.98 -6.40 -22.51
CA GLN A 46 -5.28 -7.44 -21.75
C GLN A 46 -5.22 -7.11 -20.26
N VAL A 47 -4.88 -5.87 -19.90
CA VAL A 47 -4.85 -5.44 -18.50
C VAL A 47 -6.24 -5.49 -17.89
N GLN A 48 -7.26 -5.02 -18.63
CA GLN A 48 -8.65 -5.08 -18.18
C GLN A 48 -9.08 -6.51 -17.85
N LEU A 49 -8.82 -7.48 -18.73
CA LEU A 49 -9.17 -8.89 -18.52
C LEU A 49 -8.48 -9.48 -17.27
N ILE A 50 -7.21 -9.11 -17.03
CA ILE A 50 -6.49 -9.52 -15.82
C ILE A 50 -7.17 -8.96 -14.57
N LEU A 51 -7.51 -7.66 -14.57
CA LEU A 51 -8.15 -7.01 -13.43
C LEU A 51 -9.54 -7.59 -13.16
N GLU A 52 -10.35 -7.80 -14.20
CA GLU A 52 -11.70 -8.39 -14.08
C GLU A 52 -11.65 -9.79 -13.47
N ARG A 53 -10.73 -10.64 -13.93
CA ARG A 53 -10.59 -12.00 -13.43
C ARG A 53 -10.03 -12.06 -12.01
N SER A 54 -8.99 -11.28 -11.72
CA SER A 54 -8.16 -11.46 -10.53
C SER A 54 -8.46 -10.47 -9.40
N CYS A 55 -9.12 -9.34 -9.68
CA CYS A 55 -9.26 -8.24 -8.72
C CYS A 55 -10.71 -7.82 -8.47
N PHE A 56 -11.59 -7.87 -9.50
CA PHE A 56 -12.93 -7.28 -9.43
C PHE A 56 -13.82 -7.90 -8.36
N ASN A 57 -13.68 -9.19 -8.05
CA ASN A 57 -14.51 -9.82 -7.01
C ASN A 57 -14.39 -9.13 -5.65
N CYS A 58 -13.21 -8.60 -5.32
CA CYS A 58 -13.01 -7.87 -4.07
C CYS A 58 -13.03 -6.34 -4.26
N HIS A 59 -12.47 -5.83 -5.36
CA HIS A 59 -12.23 -4.42 -5.59
C HIS A 59 -13.23 -3.75 -6.53
N SER A 60 -14.40 -4.33 -6.75
CA SER A 60 -15.48 -3.70 -7.52
C SER A 60 -16.86 -3.98 -6.95
N ASN A 61 -17.88 -3.28 -7.45
CA ASN A 61 -19.28 -3.58 -7.17
C ASN A 61 -19.84 -4.67 -8.11
N GLU A 62 -19.01 -5.21 -9.03
CA GLU A 62 -19.35 -6.19 -10.05
C GLU A 62 -18.86 -7.60 -9.66
N GLN A 63 -18.99 -7.94 -8.41
CA GLN A 63 -18.51 -9.22 -7.88
C GLN A 63 -19.25 -10.43 -8.46
N ARG A 64 -18.49 -11.49 -8.75
CA ARG A 64 -19.00 -12.80 -9.20
C ARG A 64 -18.58 -13.86 -8.19
N LEU A 65 -19.21 -13.83 -7.01
CA LEU A 65 -18.89 -14.74 -5.91
C LEU A 65 -19.40 -16.16 -6.23
N SER A 66 -18.57 -17.16 -5.93
CA SER A 66 -18.94 -18.57 -6.00
C SER A 66 -19.99 -18.92 -4.93
N PHE A 67 -20.55 -20.11 -5.06
CA PHE A 67 -21.50 -20.60 -4.06
C PHE A 67 -20.87 -20.68 -2.67
N PHE A 68 -19.64 -21.16 -2.57
CA PHE A 68 -18.92 -21.29 -1.29
C PHE A 68 -18.62 -19.95 -0.64
N ASP A 69 -18.36 -18.90 -1.40
CA ASP A 69 -18.11 -17.55 -0.87
C ASP A 69 -19.34 -16.95 -0.18
N LYS A 70 -20.54 -17.51 -0.43
CA LYS A 70 -21.81 -17.03 0.08
C LYS A 70 -22.30 -17.80 1.31
N ILE A 71 -21.61 -18.86 1.70
CA ILE A 71 -22.01 -19.72 2.82
C ILE A 71 -21.20 -19.40 4.07
N ALA A 72 -21.87 -19.18 5.20
CA ALA A 72 -21.24 -19.00 6.51
C ALA A 72 -20.56 -20.32 6.98
N PRO A 73 -19.35 -20.26 7.58
CA PRO A 73 -18.65 -19.06 8.03
C PRO A 73 -17.73 -18.43 6.97
N VAL A 74 -17.53 -19.04 5.78
CA VAL A 74 -16.63 -18.54 4.71
C VAL A 74 -17.06 -17.14 4.27
N SER A 75 -18.37 -16.93 4.08
CA SER A 75 -18.92 -15.64 3.68
C SER A 75 -18.55 -14.47 4.62
N TRP A 76 -18.35 -14.71 5.89
CA TRP A 76 -17.96 -13.67 6.84
C TRP A 76 -16.55 -13.15 6.57
N ILE A 77 -15.64 -14.06 6.21
CA ILE A 77 -14.26 -13.72 5.84
C ILE A 77 -14.26 -12.98 4.51
N VAL A 78 -14.95 -13.54 3.51
CA VAL A 78 -15.05 -12.96 2.16
C VAL A 78 -15.66 -11.55 2.21
N ASN A 79 -16.76 -11.39 2.95
CA ASN A 79 -17.44 -10.10 3.09
C ASN A 79 -16.53 -9.03 3.74
N ARG A 80 -15.82 -9.42 4.80
CA ARG A 80 -14.84 -8.52 5.46
C ARG A 80 -13.73 -8.11 4.50
N ASP A 81 -13.21 -9.06 3.73
CA ASP A 81 -12.11 -8.81 2.82
C ASP A 81 -12.55 -7.92 1.64
N ILE A 82 -13.79 -8.09 1.15
CA ILE A 82 -14.39 -7.21 0.14
C ILE A 82 -14.62 -5.79 0.69
N ASP A 83 -15.19 -5.65 1.90
CA ASP A 83 -15.39 -4.34 2.51
C ASP A 83 -14.05 -3.58 2.60
N ARG A 84 -13.00 -4.24 3.12
CA ARG A 84 -11.64 -3.66 3.20
C ARG A 84 -11.03 -3.34 1.85
N ALA A 85 -11.22 -4.22 0.87
CA ALA A 85 -10.70 -4.02 -0.48
C ALA A 85 -11.30 -2.77 -1.12
N ARG A 86 -12.61 -2.56 -0.98
CA ARG A 86 -13.32 -1.39 -1.52
C ARG A 86 -12.98 -0.09 -0.82
N GLU A 87 -12.66 -0.13 0.47
CA GLU A 87 -12.17 1.05 1.20
C GLU A 87 -10.83 1.54 0.62
N VAL A 88 -9.95 0.63 0.24
CA VAL A 88 -8.65 0.96 -0.34
C VAL A 88 -8.77 1.38 -1.80
N MET A 89 -9.58 0.65 -2.58
CA MET A 89 -9.73 0.86 -4.01
C MET A 89 -11.02 0.18 -4.50
N ASN A 90 -11.83 0.91 -5.26
CA ASN A 90 -13.03 0.39 -5.89
C ASN A 90 -13.05 0.74 -7.37
N PHE A 91 -12.92 -0.25 -8.25
CA PHE A 91 -12.94 -0.09 -9.69
C PHE A 91 -14.28 0.45 -10.22
N SER A 92 -15.38 0.20 -9.51
CA SER A 92 -16.69 0.75 -9.85
C SER A 92 -16.88 2.23 -9.48
N GLU A 93 -15.85 2.86 -8.93
CA GLU A 93 -15.79 4.28 -8.57
C GLU A 93 -14.54 4.95 -9.17
N TRP A 94 -13.94 4.33 -10.19
CA TRP A 94 -12.66 4.74 -10.75
C TRP A 94 -12.68 6.15 -11.33
N ASP A 95 -13.80 6.55 -11.96
CA ASP A 95 -13.97 7.88 -12.56
C ASP A 95 -13.96 9.01 -11.52
N LYS A 96 -14.11 8.71 -10.22
CA LYS A 96 -14.02 9.69 -9.14
C LYS A 96 -12.58 10.06 -8.78
N LEU A 97 -11.62 9.27 -9.26
CA LEU A 97 -10.20 9.48 -9.01
C LEU A 97 -9.62 10.42 -10.07
N SER A 98 -8.78 11.35 -9.66
CA SER A 98 -7.96 12.13 -10.58
C SER A 98 -6.96 11.23 -11.32
N ASP A 99 -6.44 11.69 -12.46
CA ASP A 99 -5.43 10.95 -13.24
C ASP A 99 -4.20 10.57 -12.39
N ALA A 100 -3.76 11.46 -11.51
CA ALA A 100 -2.64 11.19 -10.61
C ALA A 100 -2.96 10.09 -9.59
N GLU A 101 -4.19 10.07 -9.06
CA GLU A 101 -4.64 9.01 -8.15
C GLU A 101 -4.78 7.67 -8.87
N GLN A 102 -5.35 7.66 -10.09
CA GLN A 102 -5.46 6.46 -10.91
C GLN A 102 -4.08 5.86 -11.20
N LYS A 103 -3.11 6.67 -11.61
CA LYS A 103 -1.71 6.27 -11.79
C LYS A 103 -1.14 5.69 -10.50
N GLY A 104 -1.31 6.38 -9.37
CA GLY A 104 -0.87 5.90 -8.05
C GLY A 104 -1.46 4.54 -7.66
N LYS A 105 -2.75 4.30 -7.99
CA LYS A 105 -3.40 3.00 -7.77
C LYS A 105 -2.78 1.90 -8.63
N PHE A 106 -2.45 2.16 -9.91
CA PHE A 106 -1.77 1.17 -10.75
C PHE A 106 -0.38 0.79 -10.21
N TYR A 107 0.37 1.73 -9.65
CA TYR A 107 1.63 1.42 -8.96
C TYR A 107 1.40 0.55 -7.73
N ALA A 108 0.37 0.84 -6.94
CA ALA A 108 0.02 0.03 -5.79
C ALA A 108 -0.39 -1.40 -6.22
N ILE A 109 -1.22 -1.54 -7.26
CA ILE A 109 -1.61 -2.84 -7.85
C ILE A 109 -0.35 -3.61 -8.24
N TYR A 110 0.53 -3.02 -9.05
CA TYR A 110 1.76 -3.69 -9.47
C TYR A 110 2.61 -4.14 -8.28
N ASN A 111 2.85 -3.28 -7.30
CA ASN A 111 3.67 -3.61 -6.15
C ASN A 111 3.09 -4.76 -5.33
N MET A 112 1.77 -4.77 -5.10
CA MET A 112 1.08 -5.82 -4.36
C MET A 112 1.09 -7.16 -5.08
N VAL A 113 0.88 -7.13 -6.39
CA VAL A 113 0.89 -8.33 -7.24
C VAL A 113 2.31 -8.89 -7.36
N ASN A 114 3.31 -8.02 -7.60
CA ASN A 114 4.72 -8.41 -7.70
C ASN A 114 5.27 -8.97 -6.37
N ALA A 115 4.77 -8.49 -5.24
CA ALA A 115 5.12 -9.01 -3.92
C ALA A 115 4.35 -10.29 -3.55
N GLY A 116 3.47 -10.81 -4.43
CA GLY A 116 2.65 -11.99 -4.15
C GLY A 116 1.60 -11.79 -3.03
N LYS A 117 1.28 -10.53 -2.70
CA LYS A 117 0.30 -10.17 -1.66
C LYS A 117 -1.13 -10.08 -2.20
N MET A 118 -1.28 -9.89 -3.51
CA MET A 118 -2.57 -9.89 -4.22
C MET A 118 -2.50 -10.77 -5.48
N PRO A 119 -3.57 -11.50 -5.78
CA PRO A 119 -4.75 -11.77 -4.93
C PRO A 119 -4.37 -12.37 -3.59
N LEU A 120 -5.22 -12.18 -2.56
CA LEU A 120 -4.95 -12.76 -1.23
C LEU A 120 -4.65 -14.26 -1.35
N PRO A 121 -3.58 -14.79 -0.73
CA PRO A 121 -3.23 -16.21 -0.83
C PRO A 121 -4.36 -17.15 -0.41
N SER A 122 -5.15 -16.78 0.62
CA SER A 122 -6.33 -17.52 1.07
C SER A 122 -7.42 -17.57 -0.01
N TYR A 123 -7.65 -16.46 -0.72
CA TYR A 123 -8.61 -16.39 -1.82
C TYR A 123 -8.12 -17.19 -3.03
N ALA A 124 -6.86 -17.04 -3.40
CA ALA A 124 -6.25 -17.74 -4.54
C ALA A 124 -6.14 -19.27 -4.34
N LEU A 125 -6.27 -19.76 -3.09
CA LEU A 125 -6.32 -21.18 -2.79
C LEU A 125 -7.66 -21.80 -3.25
N THR A 126 -8.76 -21.09 -3.03
CA THR A 126 -10.12 -21.52 -3.41
C THR A 126 -10.53 -21.05 -4.81
N HIS A 127 -9.81 -20.08 -5.37
CA HIS A 127 -10.03 -19.49 -6.68
C HIS A 127 -8.73 -19.51 -7.50
N PRO A 128 -8.23 -20.68 -7.93
CA PRO A 128 -6.95 -20.82 -8.61
C PRO A 128 -6.83 -19.97 -9.87
N ASP A 129 -7.93 -19.74 -10.58
CA ASP A 129 -7.98 -18.89 -11.77
C ASP A 129 -7.69 -17.42 -11.49
N SER A 130 -7.81 -16.97 -10.23
CA SER A 130 -7.47 -15.60 -9.82
C SER A 130 -5.96 -15.34 -9.79
N LYS A 131 -5.13 -16.38 -9.75
CA LYS A 131 -3.66 -16.24 -9.71
C LYS A 131 -3.15 -15.61 -10.99
N LEU A 132 -2.18 -14.73 -10.84
CA LEU A 132 -1.49 -14.12 -11.97
C LEU A 132 -0.25 -14.91 -12.32
N SER A 133 -0.07 -15.14 -13.62
CA SER A 133 1.18 -15.65 -14.18
C SER A 133 2.26 -14.56 -14.21
N ALA A 134 3.53 -14.97 -14.36
CA ALA A 134 4.63 -14.03 -14.50
C ALA A 134 4.45 -13.08 -15.70
N VAL A 135 3.85 -13.58 -16.80
CA VAL A 135 3.55 -12.77 -17.99
C VAL A 135 2.50 -11.71 -17.69
N GLU A 136 1.46 -12.05 -16.93
CA GLU A 136 0.41 -11.08 -16.54
C GLU A 136 0.93 -10.02 -15.57
N VAL A 137 1.80 -10.41 -14.64
CA VAL A 137 2.50 -9.46 -13.78
C VAL A 137 3.35 -8.50 -14.60
N ALA A 138 4.08 -9.02 -15.61
CA ALA A 138 4.86 -8.20 -16.54
C ALA A 138 3.96 -7.27 -17.39
N THR A 139 2.78 -7.73 -17.80
CA THR A 139 1.80 -6.92 -18.54
C THR A 139 1.30 -5.75 -17.70
N ILE A 140 0.93 -5.98 -16.42
CA ILE A 140 0.56 -4.92 -15.48
C ILE A 140 1.73 -3.94 -15.29
N LYS A 141 2.96 -4.45 -15.14
CA LYS A 141 4.18 -3.64 -15.02
C LYS A 141 4.34 -2.71 -16.22
N GLN A 142 4.30 -3.25 -17.44
CA GLN A 142 4.48 -2.47 -18.67
C GLN A 142 3.40 -1.38 -18.81
N TYR A 143 2.15 -1.71 -18.52
CA TYR A 143 1.09 -0.71 -18.51
C TYR A 143 1.33 0.38 -17.47
N THR A 144 1.70 0.00 -16.25
CA THR A 144 2.03 0.94 -15.18
C THR A 144 3.16 1.90 -15.61
N LEU A 145 4.21 1.37 -16.24
CA LEU A 145 5.31 2.16 -16.78
C LEU A 145 4.85 3.13 -17.90
N SER A 146 3.95 2.68 -18.77
CA SER A 146 3.44 3.51 -19.87
C SER A 146 2.64 4.72 -19.40
N LEU A 147 2.05 4.64 -18.21
CA LEU A 147 1.35 5.77 -17.59
C LEU A 147 2.29 6.91 -17.21
N SER A 148 3.55 6.62 -16.90
CA SER A 148 4.58 7.63 -16.61
C SER A 148 5.22 8.22 -17.86
N ALA A 149 5.34 7.43 -18.92
CA ALA A 149 5.96 7.88 -20.16
C ALA A 149 5.13 8.97 -20.90
N LYS A 150 3.83 9.06 -20.58
CA LYS A 150 2.94 10.09 -21.16
C LYS A 150 3.13 11.47 -20.55
N ASP A 151 3.71 11.56 -19.38
CA ASP A 151 4.05 12.84 -18.74
C ASP A 151 5.42 13.29 -19.29
N GLY A 152 5.48 13.74 -20.54
CA GLY A 152 6.70 14.05 -21.26
C GLY A 152 7.77 14.72 -20.41
N LEU A 153 9.04 14.52 -20.76
CA LEU A 153 10.21 15.19 -20.18
C LEU A 153 9.98 16.69 -20.16
N LEU A 154 9.42 17.22 -19.07
CA LEU A 154 9.35 18.65 -18.87
C LEU A 154 10.76 19.18 -18.62
N PRO A 155 11.11 20.37 -19.15
CA PRO A 155 12.42 20.95 -18.92
C PRO A 155 12.69 21.12 -17.42
N ALA A 156 13.94 20.88 -17.03
CA ALA A 156 14.37 21.02 -15.65
C ALA A 156 14.10 22.45 -15.15
N HIS A 157 13.12 22.58 -14.27
CA HIS A 157 12.86 23.84 -13.57
C HIS A 157 13.74 23.94 -12.33
N GLN A 158 14.26 25.12 -12.07
CA GLN A 158 15.07 25.50 -10.89
C GLN A 158 14.25 25.48 -9.59
N GLY A 159 13.49 24.40 -9.33
CA GLY A 159 12.39 24.39 -8.38
C GLY A 159 12.72 24.00 -6.94
N ILE A 160 13.90 23.46 -6.64
CA ILE A 160 14.15 22.94 -5.28
C ILE A 160 14.31 24.06 -4.25
N ALA A 161 14.95 25.17 -4.63
CA ALA A 161 15.17 26.27 -3.71
C ALA A 161 13.85 26.98 -3.32
N ASN A 162 12.96 27.22 -4.30
CA ASN A 162 11.78 28.05 -4.10
C ASN A 162 10.63 27.37 -3.36
N VAL A 163 10.44 26.03 -3.48
CA VAL A 163 9.42 25.30 -2.73
C VAL A 163 9.78 25.20 -1.24
N LEU A 164 11.07 25.33 -0.96
CA LEU A 164 11.59 25.19 0.40
C LEU A 164 11.62 26.51 1.18
N GLU A 165 11.42 27.64 0.50
CA GLU A 165 11.43 28.99 1.12
C GLU A 165 10.03 29.53 1.42
N THR A 166 8.96 28.74 1.19
CA THR A 166 7.61 29.19 1.50
C THR A 166 7.51 29.52 2.98
N THR A 167 7.60 30.80 3.21
CA THR A 167 7.48 31.57 4.45
C THR A 167 6.38 31.08 5.39
N ALA A 168 6.57 31.40 6.63
CA ALA A 168 5.75 31.38 7.84
C ALA A 168 4.24 31.78 7.75
N ALA A 169 3.62 31.72 6.61
CA ALA A 169 2.17 31.59 6.46
C ALA A 169 1.80 30.19 6.99
N LEU A 170 0.83 30.11 7.87
CA LEU A 170 0.33 28.91 8.55
C LEU A 170 0.57 27.64 7.74
N ALA A 171 1.51 26.81 8.20
CA ALA A 171 1.88 25.58 7.49
C ALA A 171 0.63 24.73 7.25
N PRO A 172 0.39 24.24 6.03
CA PRO A 172 -0.80 23.44 5.75
C PRO A 172 -0.86 22.23 6.67
N VAL A 173 -2.06 21.91 7.15
CA VAL A 173 -2.30 20.81 8.11
C VAL A 173 -3.09 19.72 7.39
N SER A 174 -2.67 18.50 7.56
CA SER A 174 -3.37 17.31 7.04
C SER A 174 -4.68 17.09 7.81
N PRO A 175 -5.69 16.42 7.23
CA PRO A 175 -6.98 16.19 7.88
C PRO A 175 -6.92 15.46 9.23
N ASN A 176 -5.85 14.74 9.51
CA ASN A 176 -5.61 14.09 10.82
C ASN A 176 -4.70 14.89 11.75
N GLY A 177 -4.52 16.20 11.50
CA GLY A 177 -3.85 17.12 12.40
C GLY A 177 -2.33 17.19 12.26
N ILE A 178 -1.71 16.48 11.33
CA ILE A 178 -0.26 16.54 11.12
C ILE A 178 0.07 17.77 10.27
N PRO A 179 0.85 18.75 10.78
CA PRO A 179 1.26 19.91 10.01
C PRO A 179 2.37 19.54 9.01
N TYR A 180 2.46 20.28 7.92
CA TYR A 180 3.66 20.30 7.10
C TYR A 180 4.81 20.84 7.94
N ASN A 181 5.91 20.13 7.97
CA ASN A 181 7.10 20.51 8.73
C ASN A 181 8.26 20.79 7.79
N ALA A 182 8.60 22.06 7.60
CA ALA A 182 9.71 22.47 6.74
C ALA A 182 11.10 22.13 7.32
N ASP A 183 11.18 21.83 8.64
CA ASP A 183 12.45 21.49 9.30
C ASP A 183 13.02 20.13 8.85
N PHE A 184 12.25 19.33 8.11
CA PHE A 184 12.77 18.09 7.54
C PHE A 184 14.06 18.29 6.74
N LYS A 185 14.32 19.49 6.23
CA LYS A 185 15.56 19.86 5.53
C LYS A 185 16.81 19.67 6.38
N ASN A 186 16.65 19.84 7.69
CA ASN A 186 17.73 19.69 8.67
C ASN A 186 17.88 18.25 9.16
N TRP A 187 16.96 17.36 8.76
CA TRP A 187 17.00 15.95 9.12
C TRP A 187 18.02 15.19 8.30
N LYS A 188 18.51 14.07 8.82
CA LYS A 188 19.46 13.22 8.10
C LYS A 188 18.75 12.47 6.95
N VAL A 189 19.40 12.40 5.80
CA VAL A 189 18.99 11.51 4.72
C VAL A 189 19.22 10.07 5.16
N ILE A 190 18.15 9.28 5.26
CA ILE A 190 18.19 7.86 5.64
C ILE A 190 17.99 6.92 4.46
N GLY A 191 17.61 7.44 3.30
CA GLY A 191 17.47 6.63 2.10
C GLY A 191 17.19 7.47 0.86
N MET A 192 17.51 6.87 -0.27
CA MET A 192 17.13 7.37 -1.60
C MET A 192 16.66 6.19 -2.43
N SER A 193 15.66 6.42 -3.27
CA SER A 193 15.24 5.41 -4.24
C SER A 193 14.72 6.06 -5.52
N THR A 194 15.05 5.44 -6.64
CA THR A 194 14.42 5.70 -7.93
C THR A 194 13.41 4.58 -8.18
N LEU A 195 12.23 4.93 -8.66
CA LEU A 195 11.24 3.94 -9.01
C LEU A 195 10.94 3.98 -10.51
N ILE A 196 10.27 2.93 -10.94
CA ILE A 196 9.80 2.76 -12.31
C ILE A 196 8.77 3.81 -12.74
N ASP A 197 8.27 4.62 -11.81
CA ASP A 197 7.36 5.74 -12.04
C ASP A 197 8.07 7.05 -12.43
N ASN A 198 9.35 6.95 -12.79
CA ASN A 198 10.21 8.10 -13.07
C ASN A 198 10.28 9.13 -11.94
N THR A 199 10.12 8.68 -10.69
CA THR A 199 10.32 9.51 -9.51
C THR A 199 11.62 9.18 -8.80
N LEU A 200 12.24 10.21 -8.24
CA LEU A 200 13.30 10.13 -7.27
C LEU A 200 12.71 10.46 -5.90
N ARG A 201 12.98 9.62 -4.93
CA ARG A 201 12.53 9.78 -3.54
C ARG A 201 13.73 9.97 -2.64
N VAL A 202 13.69 11.03 -1.85
CA VAL A 202 14.67 11.27 -0.79
C VAL A 202 13.93 11.14 0.54
N ILE A 203 14.47 10.30 1.41
CA ILE A 203 13.86 9.96 2.69
C ILE A 203 14.73 10.51 3.79
N TYR A 204 14.12 11.29 4.67
CA TYR A 204 14.76 11.97 5.81
C TYR A 204 14.22 11.38 7.10
N GLY A 205 15.08 11.26 8.11
CA GLY A 205 14.70 10.90 9.47
C GLY A 205 15.14 11.98 10.45
N ASN A 206 14.27 12.30 11.43
CA ASN A 206 14.67 13.14 12.55
C ASN A 206 15.66 12.36 13.45
N ASP A 207 16.27 13.04 14.43
CA ASP A 207 17.31 12.45 15.28
C ASP A 207 16.82 11.22 16.04
N ILE A 208 15.54 11.18 16.45
CA ILE A 208 14.95 10.02 17.12
C ILE A 208 14.86 8.82 16.16
N ALA A 209 14.38 9.04 14.95
CA ALA A 209 14.29 7.99 13.93
C ALA A 209 15.69 7.49 13.52
N VAL A 210 16.64 8.40 13.35
CA VAL A 210 18.04 8.04 13.00
C VAL A 210 18.66 7.18 14.08
N ARG A 211 18.52 7.58 15.35
CA ARG A 211 19.04 6.81 16.48
C ARG A 211 18.38 5.43 16.57
N ALA A 212 17.06 5.35 16.37
CA ALA A 212 16.35 4.08 16.35
C ALA A 212 16.89 3.13 15.26
N ILE A 213 17.26 3.65 14.09
CA ILE A 213 17.89 2.87 13.01
C ILE A 213 19.29 2.41 13.42
N GLU A 214 20.11 3.30 13.98
CA GLU A 214 21.48 3.00 14.40
C GLU A 214 21.52 1.93 15.51
N GLU A 215 20.55 1.95 16.42
CA GLU A 215 20.40 1.03 17.54
C GLU A 215 19.57 -0.22 17.19
N GLU A 216 19.01 -0.31 15.97
CA GLU A 216 18.05 -1.34 15.55
C GLU A 216 16.79 -1.41 16.46
N ASN A 217 16.43 -0.29 17.06
CA ASN A 217 15.31 -0.15 17.99
C ASN A 217 14.08 0.39 17.27
N PHE A 218 13.49 -0.43 16.40
CA PHE A 218 12.30 -0.05 15.63
C PHE A 218 11.14 -1.07 15.70
N HIS A 219 11.15 -1.91 16.73
CA HIS A 219 10.06 -2.86 17.03
C HIS A 219 9.61 -2.76 18.50
N PRO A 220 8.79 -1.78 18.84
CA PRO A 220 8.23 -0.67 18.07
C PRO A 220 9.19 0.52 17.94
N TRP A 221 8.99 1.34 16.92
CA TRP A 221 9.67 2.63 16.81
C TRP A 221 9.39 3.51 18.04
N PRO A 222 10.39 4.23 18.55
CA PRO A 222 10.20 5.20 19.64
C PRO A 222 9.19 6.28 19.27
N ASN A 223 8.35 6.68 20.23
CA ASN A 223 7.46 7.83 20.04
C ASN A 223 8.28 9.09 19.75
N GLY A 224 7.77 9.95 18.87
CA GLY A 224 8.50 11.10 18.36
C GLY A 224 9.40 10.80 17.16
N SER A 225 9.59 9.54 16.77
CA SER A 225 10.24 9.22 15.49
C SER A 225 9.44 9.85 14.34
N ALA A 226 10.13 10.58 13.47
CA ALA A 226 9.51 11.20 12.32
C ALA A 226 10.34 10.94 11.05
N VAL A 227 9.65 10.61 9.98
CA VAL A 227 10.24 10.33 8.66
C VAL A 227 9.51 11.18 7.63
N ALA A 228 10.29 11.88 6.80
CA ALA A 228 9.78 12.66 5.67
C ALA A 228 10.27 12.06 4.36
N LYS A 229 9.39 11.88 3.39
CA LYS A 229 9.71 11.42 2.05
C LYS A 229 9.36 12.49 1.04
N ALA A 230 10.38 13.17 0.52
CA ALA A 230 10.25 14.09 -0.60
C ALA A 230 10.29 13.31 -1.91
N VAL A 231 9.31 13.55 -2.78
CA VAL A 231 9.18 12.92 -4.08
C VAL A 231 9.38 13.97 -5.16
N PHE A 232 10.29 13.69 -6.09
CA PHE A 232 10.63 14.52 -7.22
C PHE A 232 10.46 13.73 -8.53
N LYS A 233 10.21 14.39 -9.64
CA LYS A 233 10.42 13.79 -10.96
C LYS A 233 11.93 13.51 -11.16
N GLN A 234 12.25 12.47 -11.89
CA GLN A 234 13.65 12.23 -12.28
C GLN A 234 14.03 13.16 -13.41
N THR A 235 15.17 13.81 -13.28
CA THR A 235 15.84 14.51 -14.37
C THR A 235 17.16 13.81 -14.67
N ARG A 236 17.34 13.37 -15.92
CA ARG A 236 18.60 12.77 -16.37
C ARG A 236 19.47 13.82 -17.00
N LYS A 237 20.68 14.01 -16.47
CA LYS A 237 21.70 14.87 -17.05
C LYS A 237 22.37 14.22 -18.26
N ALA A 238 23.07 15.02 -19.07
CA ALA A 238 23.80 14.55 -20.25
C ALA A 238 24.85 13.46 -19.94
N ASN A 239 25.46 13.51 -18.77
CA ASN A 239 26.41 12.50 -18.30
C ASN A 239 25.75 11.21 -17.75
N GLY A 240 24.42 11.11 -17.81
CA GLY A 240 23.67 9.96 -17.36
C GLY A 240 23.19 10.01 -15.90
N ASP A 241 23.63 10.98 -15.10
CA ASP A 241 23.22 11.13 -13.71
C ASP A 241 21.72 11.40 -13.61
N ILE A 242 21.09 10.78 -12.61
CA ILE A 242 19.71 11.06 -12.23
C ILE A 242 19.73 12.02 -11.05
N VAL A 243 19.11 13.17 -11.24
CA VAL A 243 18.99 14.22 -10.22
C VAL A 243 17.52 14.55 -9.94
N PRO A 244 17.19 15.15 -8.77
CA PRO A 244 15.87 15.64 -8.51
C PRO A 244 15.47 16.71 -9.54
N GLY A 245 14.28 16.54 -10.13
CA GLY A 245 13.61 17.54 -10.96
C GLY A 245 12.48 18.21 -10.19
N ASP A 246 11.32 18.38 -10.84
CA ASP A 246 10.16 19.00 -10.23
C ASP A 246 9.70 18.27 -8.98
N PHE A 247 9.37 19.04 -7.93
CA PHE A 247 8.77 18.51 -6.71
C PHE A 247 7.36 18.00 -7.00
N VAL A 248 7.06 16.80 -6.52
CA VAL A 248 5.76 16.13 -6.72
C VAL A 248 4.92 16.16 -5.44
N ASN A 249 5.48 15.69 -4.33
CA ASN A 249 4.79 15.69 -3.04
C ASN A 249 5.76 15.44 -1.88
N MET A 250 5.29 15.78 -0.69
CA MET A 250 5.91 15.42 0.59
C MET A 250 5.01 14.46 1.35
N GLN A 251 5.58 13.43 1.93
CA GLN A 251 4.87 12.48 2.78
C GLN A 251 5.57 12.37 4.12
N TYR A 252 4.79 12.37 5.20
CA TYR A 252 5.29 12.21 6.56
C TYR A 252 4.73 10.95 7.21
N MET A 253 5.58 10.32 8.01
CA MET A 253 5.20 9.35 9.03
C MET A 253 5.70 9.87 10.37
N VAL A 254 4.80 9.99 11.35
CA VAL A 254 5.13 10.42 12.71
C VAL A 254 4.65 9.38 13.71
N LYS A 255 5.54 8.98 14.62
CA LYS A 255 5.24 7.93 15.60
C LYS A 255 4.66 8.53 16.88
N ASP A 256 3.43 8.15 17.18
CA ASP A 256 2.77 8.35 18.48
C ASP A 256 1.78 7.20 18.71
N GLY A 257 2.17 6.28 19.58
CA GLY A 257 1.39 5.09 19.89
C GLY A 257 0.07 5.37 20.61
N LYS A 258 -0.11 6.57 21.20
CA LYS A 258 -1.37 6.96 21.84
C LYS A 258 -2.35 7.56 20.83
N THR A 259 -1.86 8.46 19.99
CA THR A 259 -2.69 9.21 19.03
C THR A 259 -3.10 8.36 17.84
N TYR A 260 -2.20 7.50 17.32
CA TYR A 260 -2.40 6.79 16.06
C TYR A 260 -2.58 5.27 16.24
N LYS A 261 -3.32 4.84 17.24
CA LYS A 261 -3.54 3.41 17.57
C LYS A 261 -4.04 2.59 16.38
N GLU A 262 -4.97 3.13 15.60
CA GLU A 262 -5.60 2.45 14.47
C GLU A 262 -4.66 2.24 13.27
N THR A 263 -3.51 2.94 13.28
CA THR A 263 -2.50 2.87 12.24
C THR A 263 -1.15 2.42 12.79
N GLU A 264 -1.15 1.47 13.71
CA GLU A 264 0.04 0.87 14.35
C GLU A 264 0.94 1.91 15.04
N GLY A 265 0.31 2.97 15.54
CA GLY A 265 0.99 4.10 16.20
C GLY A 265 1.68 5.06 15.21
N TRP A 266 1.38 4.99 13.91
CA TRP A 266 1.92 5.90 12.91
C TRP A 266 0.86 6.86 12.37
N GLY A 267 1.08 8.15 12.53
CA GLY A 267 0.38 9.18 11.79
C GLY A 267 0.96 9.32 10.39
N PHE A 268 0.09 9.45 9.38
CA PHE A 268 0.49 9.65 7.98
C PHE A 268 -0.05 10.97 7.47
N ALA A 269 0.78 11.73 6.77
CA ALA A 269 0.38 12.93 6.06
C ALA A 269 0.99 12.96 4.66
N LYS A 270 0.28 13.56 3.71
CA LYS A 270 0.77 13.78 2.36
C LYS A 270 0.33 15.15 1.87
N PHE A 271 1.26 15.90 1.30
CA PHE A 271 1.07 17.23 0.75
C PHE A 271 1.52 17.22 -0.72
N ASN A 272 0.62 17.57 -1.63
CA ASN A 272 0.85 17.49 -3.07
C ASN A 272 1.16 18.85 -3.67
N GLY A 273 1.96 18.82 -4.73
CA GLY A 273 2.28 20.01 -5.52
C GLY A 273 3.10 21.05 -4.78
N GLN A 274 3.41 22.14 -5.45
CA GLN A 274 4.14 23.26 -4.88
C GLN A 274 3.30 24.04 -3.85
N ASP A 275 1.98 23.99 -3.98
CA ASP A 275 1.01 24.58 -3.06
C ASP A 275 0.82 23.74 -1.77
N LEU A 276 1.49 22.60 -1.68
CA LEU A 276 1.46 21.70 -0.52
C LEU A 276 0.05 21.28 -0.11
N LYS A 277 -0.84 21.07 -1.07
CA LYS A 277 -2.23 20.71 -0.81
C LYS A 277 -2.34 19.40 -0.07
N PRO A 278 -2.97 19.36 1.13
CA PRO A 278 -3.12 18.14 1.90
C PRO A 278 -3.94 17.08 1.17
N THR A 279 -3.53 15.81 1.30
CA THR A 279 -4.29 14.66 0.80
C THR A 279 -5.30 14.20 1.86
N GLY A 280 -6.47 13.77 1.38
CA GLY A 280 -7.55 13.25 2.23
C GLY A 280 -8.62 14.31 2.53
N LYS A 281 -9.84 13.82 2.81
CA LYS A 281 -10.98 14.68 3.15
C LYS A 281 -11.34 14.59 4.64
N THR A 282 -10.95 13.51 5.30
CA THR A 282 -11.26 13.22 6.71
C THR A 282 -10.03 12.71 7.42
N ALA A 283 -10.05 12.72 8.75
CA ALA A 283 -8.96 12.18 9.58
C ALA A 283 -8.73 10.66 9.36
N LEU A 284 -9.70 9.94 8.82
CA LEU A 284 -9.62 8.51 8.55
C LEU A 284 -8.83 8.14 7.28
N PHE A 285 -8.41 9.13 6.48
CA PHE A 285 -7.72 8.86 5.20
C PHE A 285 -6.45 7.99 5.37
N ALA A 286 -5.73 8.15 6.48
CA ALA A 286 -4.52 7.39 6.76
C ALA A 286 -4.80 5.90 7.00
N GLN A 287 -5.92 5.59 7.67
CA GLN A 287 -6.40 4.23 7.89
C GLN A 287 -6.86 3.57 6.58
N GLN A 288 -7.46 4.34 5.70
CA GLN A 288 -7.99 3.86 4.43
C GLN A 288 -6.92 3.74 3.34
N SER A 289 -5.94 4.65 3.30
CA SER A 289 -5.04 4.80 2.16
C SER A 289 -3.58 4.45 2.43
N CYS A 290 -3.10 4.59 3.66
CA CYS A 290 -1.67 4.47 3.98
C CYS A 290 -1.35 3.16 4.69
N ILE A 291 -1.96 2.93 5.86
CA ILE A 291 -1.56 1.81 6.73
C ILE A 291 -1.82 0.43 6.11
N SER A 292 -2.82 0.28 5.26
CA SER A 292 -3.11 -1.00 4.60
C SER A 292 -1.91 -1.52 3.82
N CYS A 293 -1.24 -0.63 3.06
CA CYS A 293 -0.05 -0.97 2.29
C CYS A 293 1.18 -1.15 3.20
N HIS A 294 1.39 -0.21 4.15
CA HIS A 294 2.51 -0.28 5.09
C HIS A 294 2.46 -1.53 5.97
N ARG A 295 1.29 -1.90 6.47
CA ARG A 295 1.10 -3.13 7.28
C ARG A 295 1.44 -4.39 6.50
N GLN A 296 1.10 -4.45 5.22
CA GLN A 296 1.33 -5.67 4.43
C GLN A 296 2.77 -5.80 3.91
N LEU A 297 3.43 -4.69 3.62
CA LEU A 297 4.72 -4.70 2.91
C LEU A 297 5.91 -4.30 3.78
N ALA A 298 5.69 -3.70 4.95
CA ALA A 298 6.76 -3.15 5.79
C ALA A 298 6.62 -3.49 7.28
N GLU A 299 5.87 -4.55 7.63
CA GLU A 299 5.69 -4.99 9.01
C GLU A 299 7.04 -5.34 9.66
N SER A 300 7.91 -6.05 8.93
CA SER A 300 9.24 -6.46 9.40
C SER A 300 10.20 -5.31 9.71
N THR A 301 9.88 -4.10 9.30
CA THR A 301 10.66 -2.88 9.56
C THR A 301 9.89 -1.86 10.39
N GLY A 302 8.89 -2.34 11.15
CA GLY A 302 8.02 -1.48 11.94
C GLY A 302 7.24 -0.49 11.11
N TYR A 303 6.80 -0.92 9.91
CA TYR A 303 5.95 -0.21 8.94
C TYR A 303 6.65 0.88 8.12
N LEU A 304 7.98 0.97 8.14
CA LEU A 304 8.75 1.85 7.27
C LEU A 304 9.37 1.06 6.11
N PHE A 305 9.10 1.43 4.85
CA PHE A 305 9.60 0.69 3.67
C PHE A 305 11.12 0.69 3.53
N ASN A 306 11.77 1.79 3.88
CA ASN A 306 13.19 1.97 3.69
C ASN A 306 13.87 2.20 5.04
N VAL A 307 14.13 1.12 5.75
CA VAL A 307 15.10 1.13 6.85
C VAL A 307 16.45 0.80 6.21
N PRO A 308 17.42 1.75 6.22
CA PRO A 308 18.72 1.47 5.64
C PRO A 308 19.37 0.32 6.41
N PRO A 309 19.91 -0.69 5.72
CA PRO A 309 20.71 -1.70 6.37
C PRO A 309 21.91 -1.02 7.04
N LYS A 310 22.39 -1.54 8.17
CA LYS A 310 23.65 -1.10 8.77
C LYS A 310 24.74 -1.17 7.71
N VAL A 311 25.11 -0.03 7.15
CA VAL A 311 26.08 0.08 6.03
C VAL A 311 27.50 -0.32 6.47
N ASN A 312 27.76 -0.60 7.75
CA ASN A 312 29.07 -0.93 8.29
C ASN A 312 29.09 -2.16 9.20
N SER A 313 28.24 -3.15 8.99
CA SER A 313 28.53 -4.43 9.65
C SER A 313 29.78 -5.01 9.01
N LYS A 314 30.85 -5.18 9.78
CA LYS A 314 32.08 -5.91 9.36
C LYS A 314 31.73 -7.23 8.66
N ARG A 315 30.58 -7.82 9.00
CA ARG A 315 30.02 -9.03 8.41
C ARG A 315 29.60 -8.86 6.94
N MET A 316 28.93 -7.74 6.59
CA MET A 316 28.52 -7.47 5.19
C MET A 316 29.74 -7.17 4.30
N ILE A 317 30.71 -6.41 4.80
CA ILE A 317 31.95 -6.11 4.07
C ILE A 317 32.73 -7.41 3.85
N GLN A 318 32.85 -8.28 4.84
CA GLN A 318 33.51 -9.58 4.68
C GLN A 318 32.74 -10.52 3.74
N GLN A 319 31.42 -10.47 3.73
CA GLN A 319 30.60 -11.27 2.83
C GLN A 319 30.72 -10.77 1.38
N TYR A 320 30.72 -9.45 1.18
CA TYR A 320 30.97 -8.85 -0.14
C TYR A 320 32.36 -9.14 -0.66
N LEU A 321 33.40 -9.00 0.17
CA LEU A 321 34.79 -9.31 -0.21
C LEU A 321 34.97 -10.79 -0.58
N LYS A 322 34.30 -11.72 0.10
CA LYS A 322 34.31 -13.14 -0.26
C LYS A 322 33.61 -13.45 -1.60
N THR A 323 32.66 -12.62 -2.03
CA THR A 323 31.92 -12.81 -3.29
C THR A 323 32.70 -12.25 -4.48
N VAL A 324 33.53 -11.23 -4.26
CA VAL A 324 34.34 -10.57 -5.31
C VAL A 324 35.69 -11.25 -5.52
N GLN A 325 36.14 -12.11 -4.57
CA GLN A 325 37.38 -12.87 -4.66
C GLN A 325 37.20 -14.29 -5.24
N LYS A 326 36.01 -14.64 -5.71
CA LYS A 326 35.70 -15.84 -6.51
C LYS A 326 35.49 -15.46 -7.97
#